data_e6245884fdf6eefd02f71ec6378e01f1
#
_entry.id   e6245884fdf6eefd02f71ec6378e01f1
#
_cell.length_a   1.000
_cell.length_b   1.000
_cell.length_c   1.000
_cell.angle_alpha   90.00
_cell.angle_beta   90.00
_cell.angle_gamma   90.00
#
_symmetry.space_group_name_H-M   'P 1'
#
loop_
_entity.id
_entity.type
_entity.pdbx_description
1 polymer ?
#
loop_
_entity_poly.entity_id
_entity_poly.type
_entity_poly.pdbx_seq_one_letter_code
_entity_poly.pdbx_strand_id
1 'polypeptide(L)'
;NNRSQSMQTAHNHLIVDAYNANPTSMQAAINSFKGDTFILGAMRELGEYTHLEHQNIVNMLAERKADLVYLVGEEYRLTTSPYPIFDTVEDLHVFLQDNPLQDHYILLKGSRSTRMEKLLDIL
;
A
#
# COMPACT_ATOMS: atom_id res chain seq x y z
N ASN A 1 14.38 -13.39 5.19
CA ASN A 1 13.41 -13.40 6.22
C ASN A 1 12.05 -12.94 5.68
N ASN A 2 11.18 -12.55 6.55
CA ASN A 2 9.78 -12.33 6.24
C ASN A 2 9.43 -10.91 5.81
N ARG A 3 10.37 -10.10 5.41
CA ARG A 3 10.07 -8.70 5.14
C ARG A 3 9.46 -8.48 3.79
N SER A 4 10.06 -9.01 2.76
CA SER A 4 9.56 -8.82 1.40
C SER A 4 9.59 -10.13 0.68
N GLN A 5 8.47 -10.50 0.10
CA GLN A 5 8.35 -11.74 -0.65
C GLN A 5 7.84 -11.45 -2.04
N SER A 6 8.54 -11.97 -3.05
CA SER A 6 8.02 -11.99 -4.40
C SER A 6 7.02 -13.13 -4.52
N MET A 7 5.86 -12.85 -5.09
CA MET A 7 4.80 -13.83 -5.19
C MET A 7 4.09 -13.68 -6.52
N GLN A 8 3.88 -14.78 -7.22
CA GLN A 8 3.10 -14.81 -8.44
C GLN A 8 1.75 -15.44 -8.11
N THR A 9 0.68 -14.69 -8.36
CA THR A 9 -0.67 -15.21 -8.20
C THR A 9 -1.22 -15.60 -9.57
N ALA A 10 -2.48 -16.06 -9.60
CA ALA A 10 -3.12 -16.35 -10.88
C ALA A 10 -3.27 -15.11 -11.75
N HIS A 11 -3.27 -13.92 -11.16
CA HIS A 11 -3.62 -12.69 -11.87
C HIS A 11 -2.51 -11.65 -11.90
N ASN A 12 -1.62 -11.63 -10.91
CA ASN A 12 -0.67 -10.54 -10.74
C ASN A 12 0.67 -11.03 -10.20
N HIS A 13 1.68 -10.17 -10.33
CA HIS A 13 2.96 -10.37 -9.68
C HIS A 13 3.04 -9.38 -8.50
N LEU A 14 3.38 -9.89 -7.32
CA LEU A 14 3.37 -9.10 -6.10
C LEU A 14 4.73 -9.07 -5.43
N ILE A 15 5.06 -7.93 -4.84
CA ILE A 15 6.05 -7.84 -3.78
C ILE A 15 5.24 -7.59 -2.51
N VAL A 16 5.28 -8.51 -1.56
CA VAL A 16 4.46 -8.47 -0.36
C VAL A 16 5.31 -8.17 0.85
N ASP A 17 4.99 -7.10 1.56
CA ASP A 17 5.57 -6.77 2.85
C ASP A 17 4.45 -6.24 3.75
N ALA A 18 3.65 -7.16 4.28
CA ALA A 18 2.49 -6.83 5.09
C ALA A 18 2.81 -6.90 6.59
N TYR A 19 4.07 -7.05 6.93
CA TYR A 19 4.48 -7.30 8.31
C TYR A 19 4.85 -6.02 9.05
N ASN A 20 5.47 -5.07 8.36
CA ASN A 20 5.99 -3.88 9.01
C ASN A 20 5.99 -2.70 8.04
N ALA A 21 5.61 -1.55 8.54
CA ALA A 21 5.67 -0.32 7.77
C ALA A 21 5.96 0.85 8.70
N ASN A 22 7.11 1.45 8.50
CA ASN A 22 7.49 2.70 9.16
C ASN A 22 7.97 3.67 8.07
N PRO A 23 8.18 4.95 8.42
CA PRO A 23 8.56 5.94 7.39
C PRO A 23 9.78 5.52 6.58
N THR A 24 10.83 5.01 7.22
CA THR A 24 12.05 4.63 6.53
C THR A 24 11.81 3.46 5.58
N SER A 25 11.14 2.40 6.05
CA SER A 25 10.92 1.21 5.23
C SER A 25 9.95 1.48 4.10
N MET A 26 8.95 2.32 4.31
CA MET A 26 8.01 2.70 3.27
C MET A 26 8.70 3.50 2.17
N GLN A 27 9.50 4.49 2.55
CA GLN A 27 10.21 5.30 1.58
C GLN A 27 11.19 4.46 0.76
N ALA A 28 11.92 3.57 1.42
CA ALA A 28 12.86 2.69 0.73
C ALA A 28 12.14 1.78 -0.27
N ALA A 29 11.02 1.20 0.14
CA ALA A 29 10.25 0.30 -0.73
C ALA A 29 9.71 1.05 -1.94
N ILE A 30 9.14 2.23 -1.74
CA ILE A 30 8.60 3.02 -2.84
C ILE A 30 9.71 3.40 -3.82
N ASN A 31 10.87 3.80 -3.31
CA ASN A 31 11.98 4.21 -4.17
C ASN A 31 12.54 3.05 -4.98
N SER A 32 12.58 1.86 -4.42
CA SER A 32 13.22 0.71 -5.08
C SER A 32 12.27 -0.11 -5.95
N PHE A 33 10.96 0.02 -5.74
CA PHE A 33 9.98 -0.79 -6.46
C PHE A 33 9.91 -0.39 -7.93
N LYS A 34 9.91 -1.38 -8.83
CA LYS A 34 9.92 -1.15 -10.27
C LYS A 34 8.58 -1.42 -10.95
N GLY A 35 7.56 -1.77 -10.18
CA GLY A 35 6.25 -2.06 -10.74
C GLY A 35 5.38 -0.83 -10.93
N ASP A 36 4.14 -1.08 -11.32
CA ASP A 36 3.19 -0.04 -11.73
C ASP A 36 2.12 0.28 -10.69
N THR A 37 1.95 -0.58 -9.67
CA THR A 37 0.81 -0.49 -8.77
C THR A 37 1.26 -0.53 -7.33
N PHE A 38 0.70 0.36 -6.51
CA PHE A 38 1.00 0.43 -5.08
C PHE A 38 -0.29 0.26 -4.29
N ILE A 39 -0.29 -0.71 -3.38
CA ILE A 39 -1.36 -0.88 -2.41
C ILE A 39 -0.71 -0.76 -1.05
N LEU A 40 -0.89 0.40 -0.43
CA LEU A 40 -0.13 0.77 0.75
C LEU A 40 -1.04 1.00 1.95
N GLY A 41 -0.76 0.29 3.01
CA GLY A 41 -1.45 0.47 4.28
C GLY A 41 -0.79 1.55 5.14
N ALA A 42 -1.52 1.99 6.15
CA ALA A 42 -1.05 3.02 7.06
C ALA A 42 0.12 2.55 7.90
N MET A 43 0.90 3.52 8.33
CA MET A 43 1.92 3.34 9.36
C MET A 43 1.31 3.65 10.72
N ARG A 44 1.69 2.91 11.74
CA ARG A 44 1.12 3.05 13.08
C ARG A 44 2.15 3.59 14.06
N GLU A 45 1.65 4.09 15.20
CA GLU A 45 2.45 4.53 16.34
C GLU A 45 3.37 5.70 16.01
N LEU A 46 2.93 6.59 15.15
CA LEU A 46 3.71 7.78 14.78
C LEU A 46 3.34 9.02 15.60
N GLY A 47 2.30 8.94 16.42
CA GLY A 47 1.89 10.04 17.27
C GLY A 47 1.64 11.32 16.48
N GLU A 48 2.28 12.40 16.87
CA GLU A 48 2.08 13.69 16.24
C GLU A 48 2.62 13.74 14.82
N TYR A 49 3.45 12.79 14.40
CA TYR A 49 4.03 12.74 13.06
C TYR A 49 3.15 12.00 12.07
N THR A 50 1.99 11.51 12.49
CA THR A 50 1.10 10.71 11.63
C THR A 50 0.74 11.45 10.35
N HIS A 51 0.30 12.68 10.44
CA HIS A 51 -0.08 13.46 9.25
C HIS A 51 1.13 13.69 8.34
N LEU A 52 2.22 14.16 8.90
CA LEU A 52 3.41 14.50 8.12
C LEU A 52 3.95 13.30 7.36
N GLU A 53 4.08 12.18 8.04
CA GLU A 53 4.69 11.01 7.41
C GLU A 53 3.80 10.39 6.35
N HIS A 54 2.48 10.38 6.57
CA HIS A 54 1.57 9.87 5.54
C HIS A 54 1.52 10.83 4.34
N GLN A 55 1.58 12.14 4.58
CA GLN A 55 1.65 13.09 3.48
C GLN A 55 2.93 12.92 2.67
N ASN A 56 4.06 12.64 3.33
CA ASN A 56 5.31 12.38 2.63
C ASN A 56 5.19 11.17 1.69
N ILE A 57 4.50 10.12 2.13
CA ILE A 57 4.28 8.95 1.27
C ILE A 57 3.46 9.33 0.04
N VAL A 58 2.39 10.08 0.24
CA VAL A 58 1.55 10.53 -0.88
C VAL A 58 2.37 11.37 -1.86
N ASN A 59 3.19 12.28 -1.33
CA ASN A 59 4.02 13.15 -2.17
C ASN A 59 5.03 12.35 -2.98
N MET A 60 5.64 11.34 -2.38
CA MET A 60 6.59 10.47 -3.09
C MET A 60 5.93 9.74 -4.25
N LEU A 61 4.74 9.22 -4.02
CA LEU A 61 4.00 8.51 -5.06
C LEU A 61 3.65 9.46 -6.22
N ALA A 62 3.25 10.68 -5.91
CA ALA A 62 2.92 11.67 -6.91
C ALA A 62 4.17 12.07 -7.71
N GLU A 63 5.31 12.26 -7.04
CA GLU A 63 6.55 12.63 -7.71
C GLU A 63 7.04 11.54 -8.66
N ARG A 64 6.85 10.28 -8.26
CA ARG A 64 7.27 9.18 -9.14
C ARG A 64 6.21 8.86 -10.20
N LYS A 65 5.09 9.57 -10.20
CA LYS A 65 4.00 9.42 -11.17
C LYS A 65 3.48 7.98 -11.19
N ALA A 66 3.21 7.46 -10.00
CA ALA A 66 2.68 6.11 -9.86
C ALA A 66 1.38 5.95 -10.64
N ASP A 67 1.26 4.86 -11.39
CA ASP A 67 0.11 4.63 -12.27
C ASP A 67 -1.17 4.34 -11.51
N LEU A 68 -1.08 3.41 -10.54
CA LEU A 68 -2.25 2.99 -9.79
C LEU A 68 -1.88 2.88 -8.32
N VAL A 69 -2.66 3.54 -7.48
CA VAL A 69 -2.42 3.57 -6.03
C VAL A 69 -3.73 3.41 -5.30
N TYR A 70 -3.74 2.48 -4.35
CA TYR A 70 -4.81 2.35 -3.36
C TYR A 70 -4.20 2.50 -1.98
N LEU A 71 -4.79 3.36 -1.15
CA LEU A 71 -4.31 3.62 0.21
C LEU A 71 -5.30 3.06 1.22
N VAL A 72 -4.79 2.42 2.27
CA VAL A 72 -5.63 1.77 3.27
C VAL A 72 -5.27 2.27 4.67
N GLY A 73 -6.24 2.84 5.34
CA GLY A 73 -6.12 3.35 6.70
C GLY A 73 -6.61 4.77 6.83
N GLU A 74 -7.28 5.05 7.94
CA GLU A 74 -7.87 6.37 8.19
C GLU A 74 -6.80 7.46 8.25
N GLU A 75 -5.59 7.09 8.62
CA GLU A 75 -4.48 8.04 8.71
C GLU A 75 -4.24 8.78 7.39
N TYR A 76 -4.49 8.11 6.26
CA TYR A 76 -4.35 8.75 4.96
C TYR A 76 -5.40 9.83 4.71
N ARG A 77 -6.50 9.82 5.46
CA ARG A 77 -7.53 10.86 5.31
C ARG A 77 -7.06 12.21 5.81
N LEU A 78 -6.00 12.24 6.60
CA LEU A 78 -5.39 13.50 7.04
C LEU A 78 -4.62 14.17 5.92
N THR A 79 -4.35 13.45 4.82
CA THR A 79 -3.49 13.96 3.74
C THR A 79 -4.31 14.61 2.64
N THR A 80 -3.64 15.45 1.85
CA THR A 80 -4.14 15.88 0.56
C THR A 80 -3.63 14.86 -0.46
N SER A 81 -4.54 14.10 -1.07
CA SER A 81 -4.18 12.95 -1.89
C SER A 81 -5.09 12.84 -3.09
N PRO A 82 -4.52 12.61 -4.29
CA PRO A 82 -5.32 12.30 -5.47
C PRO A 82 -5.74 10.82 -5.54
N TYR A 83 -5.28 9.99 -4.61
CA TYR A 83 -5.50 8.54 -4.68
C TYR A 83 -6.68 8.12 -3.82
N PRO A 84 -7.39 7.06 -4.22
CA PRO A 84 -8.48 6.51 -3.41
C PRO A 84 -7.98 6.03 -2.04
N ILE A 85 -8.75 6.31 -1.02
CA ILE A 85 -8.43 5.93 0.36
C ILE A 85 -9.55 5.05 0.88
N PHE A 86 -9.18 3.90 1.45
CA PHE A 86 -10.11 2.97 2.07
C PHE A 86 -9.78 2.90 3.56
N ASP A 87 -10.78 3.05 4.40
CA ASP A 87 -10.54 3.10 5.85
C ASP A 87 -9.99 1.79 6.38
N THR A 88 -10.40 0.66 5.79
CA THR A 88 -9.96 -0.67 6.21
C THR A 88 -9.58 -1.51 5.00
N VAL A 89 -8.80 -2.57 5.26
CA VAL A 89 -8.45 -3.52 4.21
C VAL A 89 -9.69 -4.24 3.69
N GLU A 90 -10.69 -4.46 4.56
CA GLU A 90 -11.94 -5.08 4.16
C GLU A 90 -12.67 -4.23 3.12
N ASP A 91 -12.68 -2.91 3.30
CA ASP A 91 -13.31 -2.01 2.32
C ASP A 91 -12.63 -2.11 0.96
N LEU A 92 -11.31 -2.17 0.93
CA LEU A 92 -10.59 -2.34 -0.33
C LEU A 92 -10.84 -3.72 -0.93
N HIS A 93 -10.93 -4.74 -0.10
CA HIS A 93 -11.22 -6.10 -0.57
C HIS A 93 -12.55 -6.13 -1.33
N VAL A 94 -13.59 -5.52 -0.76
CA VAL A 94 -14.89 -5.43 -1.42
C VAL A 94 -14.78 -4.69 -2.75
N PHE A 95 -14.07 -3.56 -2.75
CA PHE A 95 -13.90 -2.78 -3.97
C PHE A 95 -13.20 -3.58 -5.07
N LEU A 96 -12.17 -4.32 -4.72
CA LEU A 96 -11.38 -5.10 -5.69
C LEU A 96 -12.13 -6.33 -6.20
N GLN A 97 -13.13 -6.82 -5.47
CA GLN A 97 -14.00 -7.87 -6.00
C GLN A 97 -14.77 -7.39 -7.21
N ASP A 98 -15.18 -6.12 -7.21
CA ASP A 98 -15.92 -5.52 -8.33
C ASP A 98 -15.00 -4.84 -9.36
N ASN A 99 -13.76 -4.61 -8.98
CA ASN A 99 -12.77 -3.93 -9.82
C ASN A 99 -11.44 -4.69 -9.75
N PRO A 100 -11.42 -5.92 -10.28
CA PRO A 100 -10.23 -6.77 -10.12
C PRO A 100 -9.02 -6.23 -10.89
N LEU A 101 -7.85 -6.51 -10.33
CA LEU A 101 -6.58 -6.19 -10.97
C LEU A 101 -6.06 -7.42 -11.71
N GLN A 102 -5.57 -7.22 -12.93
CA GLN A 102 -5.08 -8.29 -13.78
C GLN A 102 -3.80 -7.82 -14.47
N ASP A 103 -2.77 -8.64 -14.40
CA ASP A 103 -1.49 -8.41 -15.07
C ASP A 103 -0.77 -7.16 -14.57
N HIS A 104 -0.90 -6.90 -13.28
CA HIS A 104 -0.17 -5.81 -12.62
C HIS A 104 1.05 -6.33 -11.86
N TYR A 105 2.02 -5.44 -11.68
CA TYR A 105 3.14 -5.67 -10.78
C TYR A 105 2.92 -4.76 -9.58
N ILE A 106 2.64 -5.35 -8.42
CA ILE A 106 2.07 -4.67 -7.26
C ILE A 106 3.01 -4.71 -6.06
N LEU A 107 3.23 -3.56 -5.44
CA LEU A 107 3.82 -3.51 -4.10
C LEU A 107 2.69 -3.47 -3.08
N LEU A 108 2.61 -4.50 -2.23
CA LEU A 108 1.62 -4.62 -1.17
C LEU A 108 2.35 -4.46 0.17
N LYS A 109 2.16 -3.32 0.83
CA LYS A 109 2.91 -3.01 2.04
C LYS A 109 2.07 -2.21 3.02
N GLY A 110 2.20 -2.53 4.30
CA GLY A 110 1.51 -1.80 5.36
C GLY A 110 1.96 -2.30 6.71
N SER A 111 1.51 -1.63 7.77
CA SER A 111 1.77 -2.11 9.11
C SER A 111 1.05 -3.43 9.34
N ARG A 112 1.57 -4.20 10.29
CA ARG A 112 0.97 -5.49 10.62
C ARG A 112 -0.52 -5.38 10.96
N SER A 113 -0.90 -4.33 11.67
CA SER A 113 -2.27 -4.15 12.11
C SER A 113 -3.25 -3.80 10.97
N THR A 114 -2.76 -3.33 9.82
CA THR A 114 -3.63 -3.09 8.67
C THR A 114 -4.03 -4.37 7.95
N ARG A 115 -3.29 -5.45 8.17
CA ARG A 115 -3.61 -6.79 7.67
C ARG A 115 -3.74 -6.84 6.15
N MET A 116 -2.77 -6.26 5.47
CA MET A 116 -2.80 -6.17 4.00
C MET A 116 -2.81 -7.54 3.34
N GLU A 117 -2.32 -8.58 4.03
CA GLU A 117 -2.32 -9.95 3.49
C GLU A 117 -3.73 -10.48 3.23
N LYS A 118 -4.76 -9.86 3.80
CA LYS A 118 -6.14 -10.25 3.50
C LYS A 118 -6.53 -10.03 2.05
N LEU A 119 -5.74 -9.26 1.30
CA LEU A 119 -6.01 -9.03 -0.11
C LEU A 119 -5.44 -10.12 -1.02
N LEU A 120 -4.62 -11.01 -0.50
CA LEU A 120 -3.91 -11.99 -1.33
C LEU A 120 -4.85 -12.93 -2.08
N ASP A 121 -6.02 -13.22 -1.52
CA ASP A 121 -6.98 -14.14 -2.16
C ASP A 121 -7.64 -13.56 -3.40
N ILE A 122 -7.58 -12.22 -3.58
CA ILE A 122 -8.20 -11.57 -4.73
C ILE A 122 -7.18 -10.89 -5.64
N LEU A 123 -5.93 -10.90 -5.29
CA LEU A 123 -4.85 -10.35 -6.13
C LEU A 123 -4.17 -11.46 -6.91
#